data_2f8ad3457609be9a7830bf6f28d509ce
#
_entry.id   2f8ad3457609be9a7830bf6f28d509ce
#
_cell.length_a   1.000
_cell.length_b   1.000
_cell.length_c   1.000
_cell.angle_alpha   90.00
_cell.angle_beta   90.00
_cell.angle_gamma   90.00
#
_symmetry.space_group_name_H-M   'P 1'
#
loop_
_entity.id
_entity.type
_entity.pdbx_description
1 polymer ?
#
loop_
_entity_poly.entity_id
_entity_poly.type
_entity_poly.pdbx_seq_one_letter_code
_entity_poly.pdbx_strand_id
1 'polypeptide(L)'
;MSGATVPAGWPAEVRPPGAPSWERSAVGWLLDLCPPDYRGHAVVTRQPVVLAWLAGHHLEGQVQATRRALATARADLSGSVPPPVLHQTLEVVEEELARLVAAQRALGLVAQALTGVRFVPRL
;
A
#
# COMPACT_ATOMS: atom_id res chain seq x y z
N MET A 1 2.05 -29.78 -11.02
CA MET A 1 1.61 -28.69 -10.19
C MET A 1 2.52 -27.49 -10.37
N SER A 2 1.97 -26.44 -10.81
CA SER A 2 2.77 -25.25 -10.94
C SER A 2 2.47 -24.33 -9.77
N GLY A 3 3.44 -24.07 -8.96
CA GLY A 3 3.36 -22.98 -8.05
C GLY A 3 3.40 -21.68 -8.84
N ALA A 4 2.41 -20.83 -8.71
CA ALA A 4 2.52 -19.48 -9.23
C ALA A 4 3.66 -18.78 -8.48
N THR A 5 4.58 -18.19 -9.22
CA THR A 5 5.72 -17.50 -8.63
C THR A 5 5.36 -16.06 -8.37
N VAL A 6 5.63 -15.60 -7.15
CA VAL A 6 5.47 -14.20 -6.80
C VAL A 6 6.82 -13.66 -6.32
N PRO A 7 7.12 -12.38 -6.62
CA PRO A 7 8.37 -11.79 -6.17
C PRO A 7 8.35 -11.48 -4.69
N ALA A 8 9.52 -11.27 -4.12
CA ALA A 8 9.65 -10.77 -2.76
C ALA A 8 8.91 -9.44 -2.64
N GLY A 9 8.17 -9.25 -1.56
CA GLY A 9 7.37 -8.06 -1.34
C GLY A 9 5.92 -8.20 -1.81
N TRP A 10 5.56 -9.31 -2.45
CA TRP A 10 4.17 -9.58 -2.81
C TRP A 10 3.32 -9.64 -1.53
N PRO A 11 2.14 -8.99 -1.50
CA PRO A 11 1.33 -8.98 -0.28
C PRO A 11 0.72 -10.35 -0.02
N ALA A 12 0.79 -10.78 1.23
CA ALA A 12 0.29 -12.10 1.65
C ALA A 12 -1.23 -12.24 1.42
N GLU A 13 -1.96 -11.15 1.47
CA GLU A 13 -3.41 -11.13 1.31
C GLU A 13 -3.87 -11.33 -0.13
N VAL A 14 -2.96 -11.19 -1.10
CA VAL A 14 -3.29 -11.30 -2.51
C VAL A 14 -2.80 -12.65 -3.04
N ARG A 15 -3.70 -13.42 -3.63
CA ARG A 15 -3.34 -14.71 -4.22
C ARG A 15 -2.39 -14.51 -5.40
N PRO A 16 -1.55 -15.50 -5.70
CA PRO A 16 -0.68 -15.40 -6.87
C PRO A 16 -1.46 -15.19 -8.16
N PRO A 17 -0.94 -14.43 -9.13
CA PRO A 17 -1.59 -14.27 -10.42
C PRO A 17 -1.85 -15.62 -11.07
N GLY A 18 -3.05 -15.78 -11.65
CA GLY A 18 -3.47 -17.05 -12.26
C GLY A 18 -4.15 -18.01 -11.29
N ALA A 19 -4.03 -17.80 -9.98
CA ALA A 19 -4.78 -18.60 -9.01
C ALA A 19 -6.27 -18.24 -9.05
N PRO A 20 -7.15 -19.17 -8.66
CA PRO A 20 -8.59 -18.85 -8.60
C PRO A 20 -8.85 -17.66 -7.70
N SER A 21 -9.63 -16.72 -8.20
CA SER A 21 -10.02 -15.50 -7.46
C SER A 21 -8.87 -14.57 -7.10
N TRP A 22 -7.74 -14.64 -7.80
CA TRP A 22 -6.62 -13.77 -7.47
C TRP A 22 -6.96 -12.29 -7.69
N GLU A 23 -7.66 -11.96 -8.78
CA GLU A 23 -8.07 -10.58 -9.05
C GLU A 23 -9.03 -10.06 -7.98
N ARG A 24 -9.93 -10.90 -7.50
CA ARG A 24 -10.82 -10.54 -6.41
C ARG A 24 -10.05 -10.23 -5.14
N SER A 25 -9.05 -11.05 -4.81
CA SER A 25 -8.20 -10.81 -3.63
C SER A 25 -7.39 -9.53 -3.80
N ALA A 26 -6.92 -9.25 -5.00
CA ALA A 26 -6.20 -8.00 -5.29
C ALA A 26 -7.11 -6.78 -5.12
N VAL A 27 -8.33 -6.83 -5.63
CA VAL A 27 -9.30 -5.73 -5.47
C VAL A 27 -9.61 -5.47 -3.99
N GLY A 28 -9.87 -6.53 -3.22
CA GLY A 28 -10.12 -6.38 -1.78
C GLY A 28 -8.96 -5.72 -1.04
N TRP A 29 -7.75 -6.17 -1.33
CA TRP A 29 -6.54 -5.61 -0.71
C TRP A 29 -6.32 -4.15 -1.13
N LEU A 30 -6.48 -3.83 -2.42
CA LEU A 30 -6.34 -2.47 -2.92
C LEU A 30 -7.37 -1.53 -2.29
N LEU A 31 -8.62 -1.97 -2.16
CA LEU A 31 -9.67 -1.17 -1.53
C LEU A 31 -9.35 -0.89 -0.05
N ASP A 32 -8.72 -1.83 0.64
CA ASP A 32 -8.31 -1.61 2.03
C ASP A 32 -7.22 -0.55 2.17
N LEU A 33 -6.50 -0.25 1.10
CA LEU A 33 -5.50 0.83 1.07
C LEU A 33 -6.12 2.20 0.78
N CYS A 34 -7.38 2.24 0.39
CA CYS A 34 -8.07 3.44 -0.08
C CYS A 34 -9.09 3.93 0.93
N PRO A 35 -9.53 5.21 0.81
CA PRO A 35 -10.66 5.69 1.60
C PRO A 35 -11.91 4.81 1.38
N PRO A 36 -12.73 4.61 2.41
CA PRO A 36 -13.92 3.75 2.31
C PRO A 36 -14.91 4.13 1.22
N ASP A 37 -15.01 5.42 0.89
CA ASP A 37 -15.94 5.89 -0.12
C ASP A 37 -15.61 5.42 -1.54
N TYR A 38 -14.38 4.96 -1.80
CA TYR A 38 -14.03 4.38 -3.10
C TYR A 38 -14.87 3.16 -3.43
N ARG A 39 -15.34 2.44 -2.41
CA ARG A 39 -16.18 1.24 -2.58
C ARG A 39 -17.54 1.57 -3.23
N GLY A 40 -17.98 2.82 -3.16
CA GLY A 40 -19.22 3.26 -3.76
C GLY A 40 -19.14 3.60 -5.26
N HIS A 41 -17.95 3.57 -5.84
CA HIS A 41 -17.76 3.94 -7.25
C HIS A 41 -17.51 2.69 -8.09
N ALA A 42 -18.53 2.32 -8.90
CA ALA A 42 -18.50 1.10 -9.71
C ALA A 42 -17.30 1.05 -10.66
N VAL A 43 -16.93 2.18 -11.27
CA VAL A 43 -15.79 2.22 -12.18
C VAL A 43 -14.49 1.87 -11.47
N VAL A 44 -14.37 2.21 -10.21
CA VAL A 44 -13.19 1.88 -9.40
C VAL A 44 -13.21 0.41 -8.99
N THR A 45 -14.34 -0.06 -8.46
CA THR A 45 -14.43 -1.43 -7.93
C THR A 45 -14.44 -2.51 -9.01
N ARG A 46 -14.91 -2.17 -10.21
CA ARG A 46 -15.03 -3.13 -11.33
C ARG A 46 -13.86 -3.08 -12.30
N GLN A 47 -12.98 -2.11 -12.16
CA GLN A 47 -11.81 -1.96 -13.03
C GLN A 47 -10.54 -2.02 -12.19
N PRO A 48 -9.97 -3.21 -11.99
CA PRO A 48 -8.81 -3.37 -11.09
C PRO A 48 -7.62 -2.50 -11.45
N VAL A 49 -7.39 -2.25 -12.74
CA VAL A 49 -6.29 -1.37 -13.18
C VAL A 49 -6.54 0.07 -12.74
N VAL A 50 -7.78 0.55 -12.85
CA VAL A 50 -8.16 1.89 -12.38
C VAL A 50 -7.99 1.99 -10.87
N LEU A 51 -8.45 0.97 -10.15
CA LEU A 51 -8.31 0.94 -8.69
C LEU A 51 -6.84 0.97 -8.27
N ALA A 52 -5.99 0.17 -8.92
CA ALA A 52 -4.57 0.14 -8.61
C ALA A 52 -3.91 1.50 -8.88
N TRP A 53 -4.30 2.17 -9.96
CA TRP A 53 -3.80 3.49 -10.29
C TRP A 53 -4.19 4.53 -9.23
N LEU A 54 -5.46 4.56 -8.82
CA LEU A 54 -5.93 5.46 -7.76
C LEU A 54 -5.29 5.15 -6.41
N ALA A 55 -5.22 3.88 -6.04
CA ALA A 55 -4.59 3.46 -4.79
C ALA A 55 -3.13 3.86 -4.74
N GLY A 56 -2.42 3.75 -5.87
CA GLY A 56 -1.03 4.18 -5.98
C GLY A 56 -0.85 5.66 -5.71
N HIS A 57 -1.71 6.49 -6.28
CA HIS A 57 -1.68 7.93 -6.04
C HIS A 57 -2.04 8.26 -4.59
N HIS A 58 -3.01 7.56 -4.02
CA HIS A 58 -3.39 7.76 -2.62
C HIS A 58 -2.23 7.41 -1.67
N LEU A 59 -1.59 6.27 -1.88
CA LEU A 59 -0.42 5.86 -1.08
C LEU A 59 0.74 6.84 -1.21
N GLU A 60 1.02 7.31 -2.42
CA GLU A 60 2.09 8.29 -2.63
C GLU A 60 1.82 9.55 -1.80
N GLY A 61 0.57 10.03 -1.82
CA GLY A 61 0.17 11.17 -0.99
C GLY A 61 0.37 10.91 0.49
N GLN A 62 0.02 9.72 0.97
CA GLN A 62 0.20 9.34 2.37
C GLN A 62 1.68 9.28 2.75
N VAL A 63 2.53 8.72 1.90
CA VAL A 63 3.98 8.67 2.14
C VAL A 63 4.55 10.07 2.25
N GLN A 64 4.20 10.95 1.32
CA GLN A 64 4.67 12.34 1.34
C GLN A 64 4.19 13.09 2.58
N ALA A 65 2.92 12.92 2.95
CA ALA A 65 2.36 13.55 4.15
C ALA A 65 3.06 13.04 5.42
N THR A 66 3.33 11.74 5.51
CA THR A 66 3.98 11.13 6.66
C THR A 66 5.43 11.58 6.79
N ARG A 67 6.15 11.67 5.67
CA ARG A 67 7.52 12.23 5.67
C ARG A 67 7.55 13.67 6.15
N ARG A 68 6.57 14.46 5.70
CA ARG A 68 6.45 15.85 6.13
C ARG A 68 6.16 15.95 7.63
N ALA A 69 5.28 15.09 8.13
CA ALA A 69 4.97 15.02 9.56
C ALA A 69 6.23 14.72 10.39
N LEU A 70 7.03 13.73 9.95
CA LEU A 70 8.31 13.44 10.61
C LEU A 70 9.26 14.64 10.62
N ALA A 71 9.36 15.34 9.49
CA ALA A 71 10.28 16.45 9.34
C ALA A 71 9.89 17.64 10.23
N THR A 72 8.60 17.84 10.51
CA THR A 72 8.12 19.02 11.24
C THR A 72 7.67 18.71 12.66
N ALA A 73 7.60 17.45 13.07
CA ALA A 73 7.01 17.06 14.35
C ALA A 73 7.62 17.76 15.55
N ARG A 74 8.95 17.85 15.61
CA ARG A 74 9.62 18.50 16.73
C ARG A 74 9.28 19.99 16.82
N ALA A 75 9.29 20.67 15.69
CA ALA A 75 8.95 22.10 15.65
C ALA A 75 7.49 22.34 16.00
N ASP A 76 6.60 21.47 15.51
CA ASP A 76 5.15 21.68 15.66
C ASP A 76 4.61 21.23 17.02
N LEU A 77 5.21 20.20 17.63
CA LEU A 77 4.64 19.56 18.82
C LEU A 77 5.40 19.86 20.12
N SER A 78 6.67 20.26 20.06
CA SER A 78 7.49 20.39 21.27
C SER A 78 6.93 21.37 22.30
N GLY A 79 6.19 22.38 21.88
CA GLY A 79 5.53 23.31 22.79
C GLY A 79 4.15 22.86 23.29
N SER A 80 3.63 21.76 22.76
CA SER A 80 2.25 21.32 23.03
C SER A 80 2.17 20.00 23.76
N VAL A 81 3.22 19.18 23.73
CA VAL A 81 3.24 17.86 24.37
C VAL A 81 4.54 17.66 25.15
N PRO A 82 4.52 16.81 26.20
CA PRO A 82 5.74 16.48 26.93
C PRO A 82 6.75 15.73 26.06
N PRO A 83 8.07 15.85 26.35
CA PRO A 83 9.10 15.15 25.58
C PRO A 83 8.87 13.63 25.38
N PRO A 84 8.41 12.86 26.40
CA PRO A 84 8.14 11.43 26.18
C PRO A 84 7.04 11.19 25.16
N VAL A 85 6.01 12.03 25.12
CA VAL A 85 4.91 11.93 24.14
C VAL A 85 5.43 12.22 22.74
N LEU A 86 6.25 13.25 22.58
CA LEU A 86 6.88 13.58 21.30
C LEU A 86 7.72 12.40 20.79
N HIS A 87 8.53 11.81 21.67
CA HIS A 87 9.38 10.68 21.34
C HIS A 87 8.55 9.48 20.85
N GLN A 88 7.50 9.12 21.59
CA GLN A 88 6.59 8.04 21.19
C GLN A 88 5.88 8.35 19.88
N THR A 89 5.48 9.59 19.66
CA THR A 89 4.84 10.02 18.41
C THR A 89 5.78 9.80 17.22
N LEU A 90 7.04 10.19 17.37
CA LEU A 90 8.03 9.98 16.30
C LEU A 90 8.21 8.52 15.97
N GLU A 91 8.26 7.65 16.99
CA GLU A 91 8.35 6.20 16.76
C GLU A 91 7.16 5.68 15.96
N VAL A 92 5.94 6.08 16.35
CA VAL A 92 4.71 5.65 15.67
C VAL A 92 4.71 6.11 14.21
N VAL A 93 5.09 7.37 13.97
CA VAL A 93 5.10 7.92 12.60
C VAL A 93 6.17 7.24 11.74
N GLU A 94 7.34 6.92 12.31
CA GLU A 94 8.38 6.17 11.61
C GLU A 94 7.91 4.77 11.23
N GLU A 95 7.23 4.06 12.14
CA GLU A 95 6.65 2.75 11.86
C GLU A 95 5.59 2.85 10.76
N GLU A 96 4.74 3.86 10.82
CA GLU A 96 3.72 4.08 9.81
C GLU A 96 4.33 4.36 8.44
N LEU A 97 5.39 5.16 8.38
CA LEU A 97 6.10 5.42 7.12
C LEU A 97 6.66 4.13 6.54
N ALA A 98 7.28 3.29 7.35
CA ALA A 98 7.83 2.02 6.89
C ALA A 98 6.72 1.11 6.33
N ARG A 99 5.57 1.07 7.00
CA ARG A 99 4.40 0.31 6.55
C ARG A 99 3.88 0.82 5.20
N LEU A 100 3.78 2.13 5.04
CA LEU A 100 3.30 2.75 3.80
C LEU A 100 4.27 2.52 2.63
N VAL A 101 5.56 2.61 2.87
CA VAL A 101 6.58 2.35 1.84
C VAL A 101 6.53 0.89 1.39
N ALA A 102 6.36 -0.04 2.33
CA ALA A 102 6.20 -1.46 2.00
C ALA A 102 4.92 -1.70 1.18
N ALA A 103 3.83 -1.03 1.53
CA ALA A 103 2.58 -1.11 0.79
C ALA A 103 2.72 -0.56 -0.64
N GLN A 104 3.46 0.54 -0.83
CA GLN A 104 3.75 1.08 -2.17
C GLN A 104 4.49 0.06 -3.03
N ARG A 105 5.49 -0.60 -2.47
CA ARG A 105 6.25 -1.62 -3.18
C ARG A 105 5.36 -2.79 -3.57
N ALA A 106 4.56 -3.27 -2.63
CA ALA A 106 3.61 -4.36 -2.86
C ALA A 106 2.59 -3.98 -3.95
N LEU A 107 2.06 -2.75 -3.89
CA LEU A 107 1.09 -2.27 -4.87
C LEU A 107 1.70 -2.23 -6.28
N GLY A 108 2.95 -1.79 -6.40
CA GLY A 108 3.63 -1.78 -7.69
C GLY A 108 3.68 -3.17 -8.32
N LEU A 109 3.94 -4.21 -7.52
CA LEU A 109 3.96 -5.59 -7.99
C LEU A 109 2.57 -6.07 -8.41
N VAL A 110 1.56 -5.78 -7.61
CA VAL A 110 0.17 -6.15 -7.93
C VAL A 110 -0.30 -5.44 -9.20
N ALA A 111 0.01 -4.15 -9.34
CA ALA A 111 -0.35 -3.38 -10.52
C ALA A 111 0.30 -3.96 -11.79
N GLN A 112 1.56 -4.37 -11.72
CA GLN A 112 2.23 -5.03 -12.84
C GLN A 112 1.51 -6.33 -13.22
N ALA A 113 1.15 -7.14 -12.25
CA ALA A 113 0.42 -8.39 -12.50
C ALA A 113 -0.95 -8.13 -13.13
N LEU A 114 -1.65 -7.08 -12.70
CA LEU A 114 -2.95 -6.71 -13.27
C LEU A 114 -2.85 -6.28 -14.74
N THR A 115 -1.70 -5.77 -15.16
CA THR A 115 -1.44 -5.39 -16.56
C THR A 115 -0.76 -6.49 -17.37
N GLY A 116 -0.68 -7.71 -16.81
CA GLY A 116 -0.21 -8.88 -17.53
C GLY A 116 1.26 -9.22 -17.37
N VAL A 117 1.99 -8.52 -16.51
CA VAL A 117 3.39 -8.86 -16.24
C VAL A 117 3.46 -10.22 -15.55
N ARG A 118 4.31 -11.10 -16.06
CA ARG A 118 4.54 -12.42 -15.47
C ARG A 118 5.85 -12.39 -14.69
N PHE A 119 5.83 -12.98 -13.52
CA PHE A 119 7.01 -13.14 -12.69
C PHE A 119 7.56 -14.55 -12.89
N VAL A 120 8.85 -14.65 -13.21
CA VAL A 120 9.52 -15.93 -13.40
C VAL A 120 10.55 -16.15 -12.29
N PRO A 121 10.71 -17.41 -11.84
CA PRO A 121 11.72 -17.70 -10.83
C PRO A 121 13.12 -17.43 -11.36
N ARG A 122 13.98 -16.96 -10.49
CA ARG A 122 15.41 -16.87 -10.80
C ARG A 122 16.01 -18.27 -10.73
N LEU A 123 16.77 -18.59 -11.73
CA LEU A 123 17.50 -19.85 -11.79
C LEU A 123 18.92 -19.67 -11.25
#